data_635b5260808f72852db7b9e7270c46df
#
_entry.id   635b5260808f72852db7b9e7270c46df
#
_cell.length_a   1.000
_cell.length_b   1.000
_cell.length_c   1.000
_cell.angle_alpha   90.00
_cell.angle_beta   90.00
_cell.angle_gamma   90.00
#
_symmetry.space_group_name_H-M   'P 1'
#
loop_
_entity.id
_entity.type
_entity.pdbx_description
1 polymer ?
#
loop_
_entity_poly.entity_id
_entity_poly.type
_entity_poly.pdbx_seq_one_letter_code
_entity_poly.pdbx_strand_id
1 'polypeptide(L)'
;MKIGEKLKQLRLQRQLTQEEVADRCELSKGFISQVERDLASPSIATLTDMLECLGSNLKEFFSETGDEKYVFSRNDMFVKEDGETLRGSITWLVPSAQKNEMEPILVDLDQGGRTQEMPPHEGEEFGYVLGGTLTLHVDGKMLRVRAGESFSLHPGAVHWVENTGKRKAQLLWVSTPPTF
;
A
#
# COMPACT_ATOMS: atom_id res chain seq x y z
N MET A 1 10.35 3.29 -12.36
CA MET A 1 10.65 1.85 -12.32
C MET A 1 11.44 1.52 -13.58
N LYS A 2 12.56 0.84 -13.46
CA LYS A 2 13.38 0.44 -14.61
C LYS A 2 12.90 -0.95 -15.08
N ILE A 3 12.21 -1.00 -16.22
CA ILE A 3 11.66 -2.25 -16.76
C ILE A 3 12.65 -2.99 -17.67
N GLY A 4 13.64 -2.26 -18.23
CA GLY A 4 14.54 -2.80 -19.24
C GLY A 4 15.41 -3.94 -18.74
N GLU A 5 16.02 -3.80 -17.56
CA GLU A 5 16.84 -4.86 -16.99
C GLU A 5 16.02 -6.13 -16.70
N LYS A 6 14.77 -5.98 -16.25
CA LYS A 6 13.89 -7.12 -15.96
C LYS A 6 13.49 -7.85 -17.25
N LEU A 7 13.18 -7.12 -18.33
CA LEU A 7 12.93 -7.70 -19.66
C LEU A 7 14.15 -8.46 -20.18
N LYS A 8 15.34 -7.85 -20.07
CA LYS A 8 16.61 -8.48 -20.46
C LYS A 8 16.85 -9.78 -19.69
N GLN A 9 16.65 -9.79 -18.38
CA GLN A 9 16.80 -10.99 -17.55
C GLN A 9 15.82 -12.08 -17.97
N LEU A 10 14.55 -11.74 -18.21
CA LEU A 10 13.53 -12.68 -18.68
C LEU A 10 13.92 -13.30 -20.04
N ARG A 11 14.39 -12.47 -20.99
CA ARG A 11 14.89 -12.94 -22.28
C ARG A 11 16.06 -13.92 -22.12
N LEU A 12 17.05 -13.57 -21.28
CA LEU A 12 18.22 -14.41 -21.04
C LEU A 12 17.85 -15.75 -20.37
N GLN A 13 16.92 -15.75 -19.45
CA GLN A 13 16.37 -16.97 -18.84
C GLN A 13 15.72 -17.91 -19.89
N ARG A 14 15.15 -17.34 -20.94
CA ARG A 14 14.60 -18.08 -22.09
C ARG A 14 15.66 -18.41 -23.16
N GLN A 15 16.93 -18.05 -22.93
CA GLN A 15 18.05 -18.27 -23.84
C GLN A 15 17.83 -17.63 -25.23
N LEU A 16 17.08 -16.52 -25.29
CA LEU A 16 16.79 -15.81 -26.54
C LEU A 16 17.76 -14.66 -26.77
N THR A 17 18.07 -14.42 -28.04
CA THR A 17 18.79 -13.21 -28.50
C THR A 17 17.80 -12.05 -28.63
N GLN A 18 18.31 -10.80 -28.68
CA GLN A 18 17.47 -9.63 -28.96
C GLN A 18 16.83 -9.71 -30.36
N GLU A 19 17.47 -10.35 -31.31
CA GLU A 19 17.00 -10.57 -32.69
C GLU A 19 15.78 -11.51 -32.68
N GLU A 20 15.88 -12.66 -32.00
CA GLU A 20 14.80 -13.63 -31.91
C GLU A 20 13.56 -13.07 -31.20
N VAL A 21 13.72 -12.22 -30.19
CA VAL A 21 12.61 -11.52 -29.56
C VAL A 21 12.00 -10.49 -30.52
N ALA A 22 12.83 -9.73 -31.23
CA ALA A 22 12.38 -8.75 -32.19
C ALA A 22 11.54 -9.40 -33.31
N ASP A 23 12.01 -10.52 -33.87
CA ASP A 23 11.32 -11.28 -34.92
C ASP A 23 9.97 -11.81 -34.42
N ARG A 24 9.88 -12.34 -33.19
CA ARG A 24 8.65 -12.89 -32.60
C ARG A 24 7.60 -11.81 -32.30
N CYS A 25 8.04 -10.61 -31.96
CA CYS A 25 7.16 -9.50 -31.59
C CYS A 25 6.91 -8.51 -32.75
N GLU A 26 7.41 -8.82 -33.95
CA GLU A 26 7.35 -7.91 -35.12
C GLU A 26 7.96 -6.53 -34.85
N LEU A 27 9.02 -6.48 -34.05
CA LEU A 27 9.75 -5.27 -33.65
C LEU A 27 11.16 -5.26 -34.24
N SER A 28 11.84 -4.12 -34.21
CA SER A 28 13.23 -4.05 -34.58
C SER A 28 14.15 -4.44 -33.41
N LYS A 29 15.26 -5.12 -33.71
CA LYS A 29 16.33 -5.40 -32.72
C LYS A 29 16.80 -4.13 -32.03
N GLY A 30 16.91 -3.02 -32.76
CA GLY A 30 17.28 -1.72 -32.21
C GLY A 30 16.31 -1.24 -31.13
N PHE A 31 15.00 -1.43 -31.34
CA PHE A 31 13.98 -1.08 -30.35
C PHE A 31 14.10 -1.97 -29.10
N ILE A 32 14.22 -3.29 -29.25
CA ILE A 32 14.45 -4.21 -28.14
C ILE A 32 15.68 -3.79 -27.31
N SER A 33 16.78 -3.48 -27.99
CA SER A 33 18.02 -3.01 -27.36
C SER A 33 17.83 -1.69 -26.60
N GLN A 34 17.02 -0.75 -27.12
CA GLN A 34 16.74 0.52 -26.44
C GLN A 34 15.85 0.32 -25.22
N VAL A 35 14.83 -0.53 -25.33
CA VAL A 35 13.94 -0.86 -24.20
C VAL A 35 14.72 -1.53 -23.07
N GLU A 36 15.56 -2.53 -23.38
CA GLU A 36 16.38 -3.23 -22.38
C GLU A 36 17.39 -2.33 -21.65
N ARG A 37 17.77 -1.20 -22.27
CA ARG A 37 18.64 -0.18 -21.66
C ARG A 37 17.86 0.98 -21.00
N ASP A 38 16.54 0.90 -20.93
CA ASP A 38 15.65 1.97 -20.46
C ASP A 38 15.82 3.30 -21.26
N LEU A 39 16.24 3.21 -22.53
CA LEU A 39 16.35 4.36 -23.45
C LEU A 39 15.08 4.60 -24.26
N ALA A 40 14.19 3.62 -24.32
CA ALA A 40 12.86 3.71 -24.89
C ALA A 40 11.84 3.08 -23.94
N SER A 41 10.64 3.65 -23.88
CA SER A 41 9.52 3.10 -23.11
C SER A 41 8.52 2.47 -24.08
N PRO A 42 8.25 1.16 -24.01
CA PRO A 42 7.20 0.54 -24.81
C PRO A 42 5.82 1.01 -24.34
N SER A 43 4.85 1.01 -25.24
CA SER A 43 3.44 1.11 -24.82
C SER A 43 3.04 -0.13 -24.00
N ILE A 44 1.93 -0.05 -23.25
CA ILE A 44 1.42 -1.23 -22.51
C ILE A 44 1.11 -2.38 -23.49
N ALA A 45 0.53 -2.10 -24.65
CA ALA A 45 0.26 -3.11 -25.67
C ALA A 45 1.57 -3.77 -26.13
N THR A 46 2.56 -3.00 -26.53
CA THR A 46 3.87 -3.51 -26.95
C THR A 46 4.57 -4.32 -25.85
N LEU A 47 4.47 -3.86 -24.59
CA LEU A 47 5.02 -4.60 -23.45
C LEU A 47 4.29 -5.94 -23.26
N THR A 48 2.97 -5.96 -23.42
CA THR A 48 2.17 -7.21 -23.35
C THR A 48 2.62 -8.20 -24.40
N ASP A 49 2.74 -7.75 -25.66
CA ASP A 49 3.19 -8.59 -26.77
C ASP A 49 4.61 -9.15 -26.52
N MET A 50 5.53 -8.32 -26.02
CA MET A 50 6.88 -8.75 -25.65
C MET A 50 6.86 -9.80 -24.53
N LEU A 51 6.02 -9.62 -23.52
CA LEU A 51 5.91 -10.55 -22.40
C LEU A 51 5.30 -11.89 -22.83
N GLU A 52 4.28 -11.88 -23.69
CA GLU A 52 3.69 -13.08 -24.26
C GLU A 52 4.73 -13.87 -25.07
N CYS A 53 5.50 -13.19 -25.91
CA CYS A 53 6.62 -13.80 -26.66
C CYS A 53 7.69 -14.40 -25.75
N LEU A 54 7.86 -13.87 -24.54
CA LEU A 54 8.77 -14.37 -23.52
C LEU A 54 8.13 -15.40 -22.57
N GLY A 55 6.86 -15.77 -22.81
CA GLY A 55 6.11 -16.72 -21.98
C GLY A 55 5.84 -16.21 -20.58
N SER A 56 5.45 -14.95 -20.47
CA SER A 56 5.08 -14.26 -19.23
C SER A 56 3.87 -13.36 -19.49
N ASN A 57 3.40 -12.66 -18.46
CA ASN A 57 2.31 -11.69 -18.55
C ASN A 57 2.59 -10.48 -17.65
N LEU A 58 1.79 -9.41 -17.80
CA LEU A 58 1.96 -8.19 -17.01
C LEU A 58 1.92 -8.46 -15.50
N LYS A 59 1.01 -9.35 -15.04
CA LYS A 59 0.89 -9.67 -13.63
C LYS A 59 2.18 -10.30 -13.09
N GLU A 60 2.72 -11.29 -13.78
CA GLU A 60 3.98 -11.95 -13.39
C GLU A 60 5.16 -11.00 -13.51
N PHE A 61 5.22 -10.22 -14.58
CA PHE A 61 6.29 -9.28 -14.82
C PHE A 61 6.36 -8.17 -13.77
N PHE A 62 5.22 -7.66 -13.33
CA PHE A 62 5.14 -6.64 -12.30
C PHE A 62 4.98 -7.20 -10.89
N SER A 63 4.69 -8.50 -10.73
CA SER A 63 4.84 -9.14 -9.43
C SER A 63 6.33 -9.05 -9.06
N GLU A 64 6.61 -8.45 -7.94
CA GLU A 64 7.96 -8.44 -7.38
C GLU A 64 8.32 -9.89 -7.05
N THR A 65 9.17 -10.51 -7.88
CA THR A 65 9.91 -11.72 -7.53
C THR A 65 11.15 -11.35 -6.70
N GLY A 66 11.05 -10.27 -5.93
CA GLY A 66 11.94 -9.99 -4.82
C GLY A 66 11.42 -10.76 -3.62
N ASP A 67 12.31 -11.22 -2.76
CA ASP A 67 11.99 -11.88 -1.49
C ASP A 67 10.82 -11.13 -0.84
N GLU A 68 9.74 -11.86 -0.53
CA GLU A 68 8.57 -11.31 0.13
C GLU A 68 9.04 -10.62 1.42
N LYS A 69 8.87 -9.30 1.48
CA LYS A 69 9.38 -8.53 2.60
C LYS A 69 8.48 -8.71 3.81
N TYR A 70 8.95 -9.44 4.80
CA TYR A 70 8.21 -9.72 6.03
C TYR A 70 8.45 -8.69 7.15
N VAL A 71 9.57 -7.95 7.09
CA VAL A 71 9.97 -7.00 8.12
C VAL A 71 10.09 -5.60 7.52
N PHE A 72 9.34 -4.66 8.05
CA PHE A 72 9.33 -3.27 7.62
C PHE A 72 10.00 -2.39 8.68
N SER A 73 11.02 -1.65 8.27
CA SER A 73 11.68 -0.64 9.10
C SER A 73 10.95 0.71 9.02
N ARG A 74 11.30 1.66 9.89
CA ARG A 74 10.73 3.01 9.83
C ARG A 74 10.93 3.71 8.47
N ASN A 75 12.02 3.41 7.78
CA ASN A 75 12.31 4.01 6.46
C ASN A 75 11.42 3.44 5.34
N ASP A 76 10.75 2.33 5.58
CA ASP A 76 9.83 1.71 4.62
C ASP A 76 8.41 2.27 4.77
N MET A 77 8.09 2.83 5.93
CA MET A 77 6.75 3.29 6.29
C MET A 77 6.42 4.61 5.61
N PHE A 78 5.16 4.77 5.23
CA PHE A 78 4.67 6.05 4.73
C PHE A 78 4.01 6.83 5.87
N VAL A 79 4.35 8.11 5.99
CA VAL A 79 3.79 9.01 7.02
C VAL A 79 3.08 10.16 6.34
N LYS A 80 1.83 10.41 6.73
CA LYS A 80 1.05 11.58 6.37
C LYS A 80 0.84 12.43 7.61
N GLU A 81 1.28 13.68 7.57
CA GLU A 81 1.06 14.67 8.62
C GLU A 81 -0.05 15.64 8.21
N ASP A 82 -0.90 16.03 9.16
CA ASP A 82 -1.93 17.04 8.98
C ASP A 82 -2.09 17.83 10.29
N GLY A 83 -1.75 19.10 10.25
CA GLY A 83 -1.79 20.00 11.41
C GLY A 83 -3.15 20.65 11.68
N GLU A 84 -4.11 20.54 10.75
CA GLU A 84 -5.39 21.25 10.86
C GLU A 84 -6.48 20.38 11.52
N THR A 85 -6.86 19.30 10.87
CA THR A 85 -7.96 18.43 11.33
C THR A 85 -7.44 17.26 12.13
N LEU A 86 -6.48 16.50 11.56
CA LEU A 86 -5.89 15.36 12.24
C LEU A 86 -5.10 15.81 13.48
N ARG A 87 -4.43 16.94 13.38
CA ARG A 87 -3.49 17.43 14.42
C ARG A 87 -2.57 16.32 14.89
N GLY A 88 -1.87 15.74 13.94
CA GLY A 88 -1.03 14.58 14.19
C GLY A 88 -0.56 13.91 12.91
N SER A 89 -0.42 12.61 12.95
CA SER A 89 0.04 11.83 11.81
C SER A 89 -0.61 10.47 11.71
N ILE A 90 -0.69 9.97 10.48
CA ILE A 90 -1.02 8.57 10.18
C ILE A 90 0.23 7.96 9.55
N THR A 91 0.66 6.82 10.08
CA THR A 91 1.78 6.03 9.56
C THR A 91 1.27 4.69 9.05
N TRP A 92 1.44 4.42 7.77
CA TRP A 92 1.18 3.11 7.19
C TRP A 92 2.36 2.20 7.50
N LEU A 93 2.13 1.22 8.38
CA LEU A 93 3.17 0.31 8.87
C LEU A 93 3.63 -0.69 7.80
N VAL A 94 2.73 -1.03 6.88
CA VAL A 94 2.98 -1.89 5.72
C VAL A 94 2.65 -1.10 4.44
N PRO A 95 3.63 -0.57 3.71
CA PRO A 95 3.41 0.37 2.60
C PRO A 95 2.57 -0.16 1.43
N SER A 96 2.44 -1.47 1.29
CA SER A 96 1.66 -2.11 0.21
C SER A 96 0.47 -2.91 0.76
N ALA A 97 -0.04 -2.51 1.92
CA ALA A 97 -1.11 -3.24 2.61
C ALA A 97 -2.41 -3.35 1.79
N GLN A 98 -2.66 -2.45 0.82
CA GLN A 98 -3.80 -2.56 -0.10
C GLN A 98 -3.81 -3.84 -0.96
N LYS A 99 -2.70 -4.58 -1.00
CA LYS A 99 -2.61 -5.90 -1.64
C LYS A 99 -2.85 -7.05 -0.67
N ASN A 100 -2.98 -6.76 0.61
CA ASN A 100 -3.15 -7.73 1.69
C ASN A 100 -4.62 -7.81 2.13
N GLU A 101 -4.92 -8.73 3.04
CA GLU A 101 -6.23 -8.86 3.65
C GLU A 101 -6.47 -7.80 4.75
N MET A 102 -5.40 -7.25 5.33
CA MET A 102 -5.47 -6.26 6.40
C MET A 102 -4.52 -5.07 6.16
N GLU A 103 -4.90 -3.91 6.66
CA GLU A 103 -4.11 -2.69 6.61
C GLU A 103 -3.89 -2.14 8.02
N PRO A 104 -2.70 -2.35 8.61
CA PRO A 104 -2.34 -1.77 9.89
C PRO A 104 -1.79 -0.35 9.73
N ILE A 105 -2.35 0.60 10.48
CA ILE A 105 -1.85 1.96 10.59
C ILE A 105 -1.57 2.32 12.06
N LEU A 106 -0.65 3.27 12.24
CA LEU A 106 -0.44 3.93 13.51
C LEU A 106 -0.96 5.36 13.41
N VAL A 107 -1.87 5.73 14.30
CA VAL A 107 -2.47 7.06 14.36
C VAL A 107 -1.96 7.77 15.59
N ASP A 108 -1.31 8.88 15.38
CA ASP A 108 -0.87 9.80 16.43
C ASP A 108 -1.76 11.05 16.40
N LEU A 109 -2.41 11.38 17.51
CA LEU A 109 -3.27 12.55 17.63
C LEU A 109 -2.82 13.45 18.80
N ASP A 110 -2.57 14.71 18.52
CA ASP A 110 -2.42 15.73 19.55
C ASP A 110 -3.78 16.07 20.17
N GLN A 111 -3.81 16.88 21.21
CA GLN A 111 -5.04 17.28 21.88
C GLN A 111 -6.04 17.93 20.90
N GLY A 112 -7.25 17.41 20.85
CA GLY A 112 -8.33 17.87 19.97
C GLY A 112 -8.16 17.45 18.50
N GLY A 113 -7.12 16.62 18.18
CA GLY A 113 -6.97 16.00 16.87
C GLY A 113 -7.99 14.89 16.67
N ARG A 114 -8.44 14.71 15.42
CA ARG A 114 -9.40 13.66 15.06
C ARG A 114 -9.11 13.11 13.67
N THR A 115 -9.48 11.85 13.46
CA THR A 115 -9.46 11.27 12.12
C THR A 115 -10.64 11.82 11.28
N GLN A 116 -10.57 11.61 9.98
CA GLN A 116 -11.74 11.84 9.14
C GLN A 116 -12.89 10.91 9.53
N GLU A 117 -14.09 11.35 9.27
CA GLU A 117 -15.29 10.53 9.41
C GLU A 117 -15.27 9.48 8.28
N MET A 118 -15.20 8.23 8.67
CA MET A 118 -15.23 7.11 7.73
C MET A 118 -16.67 6.70 7.46
N PRO A 119 -17.09 6.59 6.19
CA PRO A 119 -18.42 6.11 5.86
C PRO A 119 -18.56 4.62 6.21
N PRO A 120 -19.79 4.10 6.29
CA PRO A 120 -20.03 2.67 6.45
C PRO A 120 -19.34 1.88 5.33
N HIS A 121 -18.71 0.76 5.69
CA HIS A 121 -18.09 -0.17 4.74
C HIS A 121 -18.17 -1.61 5.24
N GLU A 122 -17.90 -2.58 4.36
CA GLU A 122 -17.83 -3.99 4.74
C GLU A 122 -16.50 -4.29 5.45
N GLY A 123 -16.50 -5.37 6.23
CA GLY A 123 -15.31 -5.88 6.90
C GLY A 123 -15.32 -5.67 8.41
N GLU A 124 -14.12 -5.67 8.97
CA GLU A 124 -13.90 -5.52 10.41
C GLU A 124 -12.76 -4.54 10.67
N GLU A 125 -12.84 -3.86 11.80
CA GLU A 125 -11.77 -3.01 12.30
C GLU A 125 -11.40 -3.36 13.72
N PHE A 126 -10.11 -3.29 14.02
CA PHE A 126 -9.55 -3.47 15.35
C PHE A 126 -8.67 -2.27 15.70
N GLY A 127 -8.92 -1.68 16.87
CA GLY A 127 -8.06 -0.63 17.41
C GLY A 127 -7.51 -0.98 18.78
N TYR A 128 -6.22 -0.66 19.01
CA TYR A 128 -5.57 -0.80 20.32
C TYR A 128 -4.87 0.52 20.69
N VAL A 129 -5.27 1.12 21.80
CA VAL A 129 -4.70 2.39 22.27
C VAL A 129 -3.38 2.13 22.98
N LEU A 130 -2.28 2.56 22.33
CA LEU A 130 -0.92 2.43 22.84
C LEU A 130 -0.60 3.48 23.90
N GLY A 131 -1.19 4.67 23.79
CA GLY A 131 -0.95 5.78 24.71
C GLY A 131 -2.09 6.79 24.72
N GLY A 132 -2.25 7.50 25.83
CA GLY A 132 -3.26 8.55 25.95
C GLY A 132 -4.69 8.02 26.18
N THR A 133 -5.66 8.77 25.68
CA THR A 133 -7.09 8.44 25.75
C THR A 133 -7.76 8.95 24.48
N LEU A 134 -8.54 8.12 23.86
CA LEU A 134 -9.33 8.45 22.67
C LEU A 134 -10.83 8.31 22.97
N THR A 135 -11.63 8.99 22.17
CA THR A 135 -13.07 8.76 22.04
C THR A 135 -13.34 8.17 20.67
N LEU A 136 -13.85 6.96 20.63
CA LEU A 136 -14.38 6.33 19.43
C LEU A 136 -15.82 6.80 19.25
N HIS A 137 -16.10 7.40 18.11
CA HIS A 137 -17.44 7.78 17.66
C HIS A 137 -17.90 6.70 16.67
N VAL A 138 -19.02 6.07 16.95
CA VAL A 138 -19.62 5.02 16.10
C VAL A 138 -21.12 4.94 16.36
N ASP A 139 -21.93 4.97 15.28
CA ASP A 139 -23.40 4.85 15.36
C ASP A 139 -24.01 5.85 16.38
N GLY A 140 -23.56 7.10 16.36
CA GLY A 140 -24.00 8.15 17.28
C GLY A 140 -23.55 7.97 18.74
N LYS A 141 -22.80 6.92 19.06
CA LYS A 141 -22.24 6.67 20.40
C LYS A 141 -20.84 7.27 20.52
N MET A 142 -20.51 7.66 21.73
CA MET A 142 -19.18 8.17 22.11
C MET A 142 -18.59 7.23 23.17
N LEU A 143 -17.60 6.44 22.76
CA LEU A 143 -17.01 5.41 23.62
C LEU A 143 -15.56 5.82 23.96
N ARG A 144 -15.29 5.99 25.23
CA ARG A 144 -13.95 6.35 25.71
C ARG A 144 -13.07 5.11 25.76
N VAL A 145 -11.88 5.19 25.12
CA VAL A 145 -10.89 4.12 25.08
C VAL A 145 -9.55 4.65 25.60
N ARG A 146 -8.97 3.99 26.60
CA ARG A 146 -7.73 4.41 27.25
C ARG A 146 -6.55 3.54 26.79
N ALA A 147 -5.35 4.00 27.09
CA ALA A 147 -4.14 3.21 26.88
C ALA A 147 -4.27 1.81 27.49
N GLY A 148 -3.94 0.78 26.73
CA GLY A 148 -4.10 -0.64 27.10
C GLY A 148 -5.49 -1.23 26.81
N GLU A 149 -6.46 -0.40 26.38
CA GLU A 149 -7.78 -0.86 25.95
C GLU A 149 -7.87 -0.99 24.43
N SER A 150 -8.78 -1.82 23.97
CA SER A 150 -9.02 -2.08 22.55
C SER A 150 -10.50 -1.93 22.20
N PHE A 151 -10.76 -1.75 20.91
CA PHE A 151 -12.10 -1.88 20.34
C PHE A 151 -12.07 -2.77 19.10
N SER A 152 -13.18 -3.39 18.80
CA SER A 152 -13.45 -4.07 17.55
C SER A 152 -14.82 -3.70 17.07
N LEU A 153 -14.97 -3.42 15.80
CA LEU A 153 -16.25 -3.03 15.21
C LEU A 153 -16.42 -3.58 13.80
N HIS A 154 -17.67 -3.81 13.44
CA HIS A 154 -18.11 -3.97 12.06
C HIS A 154 -18.60 -2.61 11.60
N PRO A 155 -17.91 -1.92 10.66
CA PRO A 155 -18.12 -0.50 10.35
C PRO A 155 -19.41 -0.26 9.53
N GLY A 156 -20.56 -0.71 10.07
CA GLY A 156 -21.87 -0.53 9.46
C GLY A 156 -22.47 0.88 9.62
N ALA A 157 -21.78 1.78 10.32
CA ALA A 157 -22.16 3.18 10.53
C ALA A 157 -20.93 4.09 10.39
N VAL A 158 -21.19 5.41 10.23
CA VAL A 158 -20.12 6.42 10.24
C VAL A 158 -19.36 6.35 11.56
N HIS A 159 -18.02 6.36 11.47
CA HIS A 159 -17.17 6.24 12.65
C HIS A 159 -15.86 7.01 12.48
N TRP A 160 -15.25 7.43 13.59
CA TRP A 160 -13.96 8.10 13.67
C TRP A 160 -13.44 8.06 15.10
N VAL A 161 -12.18 8.44 15.29
CA VAL A 161 -11.59 8.62 16.61
C VAL A 161 -11.15 10.06 16.83
N GLU A 162 -11.25 10.52 18.08
CA GLU A 162 -10.86 11.85 18.52
C GLU A 162 -10.03 11.76 19.79
N ASN A 163 -8.98 12.56 19.88
CA ASN A 163 -8.24 12.73 21.13
C ASN A 163 -8.90 13.81 22.00
N THR A 164 -9.80 13.37 22.87
CA THR A 164 -10.45 14.24 23.88
C THR A 164 -9.61 14.39 25.16
N GLY A 165 -8.45 13.74 25.23
CA GLY A 165 -7.53 13.82 26.34
C GLY A 165 -6.65 15.08 26.33
N LYS A 166 -5.84 15.26 27.39
CA LYS A 166 -4.91 16.40 27.54
C LYS A 166 -3.51 16.10 26.99
N ARG A 167 -3.22 14.86 26.66
CA ARG A 167 -1.91 14.42 26.17
C ARG A 167 -2.07 13.81 24.79
N LYS A 168 -0.99 13.75 24.04
CA LYS A 168 -0.93 13.00 22.79
C LYS A 168 -1.48 11.58 22.98
N ALA A 169 -2.30 11.11 22.07
CA ALA A 169 -2.82 9.76 22.03
C ALA A 169 -2.26 9.01 20.82
N GLN A 170 -2.06 7.71 20.99
CA GLN A 170 -1.52 6.84 19.94
C GLN A 170 -2.37 5.57 19.85
N LEU A 171 -2.77 5.24 18.63
CA LEU A 171 -3.65 4.12 18.29
C LEU A 171 -3.00 3.26 17.22
N LEU A 172 -2.87 1.98 17.45
CA LEU A 172 -2.72 0.99 16.40
C LEU A 172 -4.12 0.65 15.88
N TRP A 173 -4.38 0.90 14.60
CA TRP A 173 -5.67 0.65 13.96
C TRP A 173 -5.48 -0.29 12.77
N VAL A 174 -6.29 -1.32 12.68
CA VAL A 174 -6.23 -2.33 11.62
C VAL A 174 -7.59 -2.44 10.98
N SER A 175 -7.64 -2.33 9.66
CA SER A 175 -8.84 -2.58 8.86
C SER A 175 -8.69 -3.82 7.99
N THR A 176 -9.75 -4.56 7.80
CA THR A 176 -9.86 -5.67 6.84
C THR A 176 -11.24 -5.62 6.17
N PRO A 177 -11.34 -5.47 4.83
CA PRO A 177 -10.22 -5.20 3.91
C PRO A 177 -9.57 -3.82 4.13
N PRO A 178 -8.45 -3.51 3.47
CA PRO A 178 -7.80 -2.20 3.50
C PRO A 178 -8.74 -1.06 3.12
N THR A 179 -8.80 -0.01 3.96
CA THR A 179 -9.73 1.13 3.82
C THR A 179 -9.14 2.49 4.15
N PHE A 180 -7.88 2.56 4.63
CA PHE A 180 -7.22 3.79 5.06
C PHE A 180 -6.47 4.53 3.95
#